data_6117ddbc1c62769cdc364263ee87b176
#
_entry.id   6117ddbc1c62769cdc364263ee87b176
#
_cell.length_a   1.000
_cell.length_b   1.000
_cell.length_c   1.000
_cell.angle_alpha   90.00
_cell.angle_beta   90.00
_cell.angle_gamma   90.00
#
_symmetry.space_group_name_H-M   'P 1'
#
loop_
_entity.id
_entity.type
_entity.pdbx_description
1 polymer ?
#
loop_
_entity_poly.entity_id
_entity_poly.type
_entity_poly.pdbx_seq_one_letter_code
_entity_poly.pdbx_strand_id
1 'polypeptide(L)'
;QFTFKKHQEDLHLGVMIILLTLFLYFFIISNEGIANVFFAITSSISTSGIAIYSSNIDVSLFFIVLTIVGGSLLSTSSGFKYIRFYILLKISYQEIYRLVKPINIFNKNLFNTESKIDDDDSKIAFLVFISFVISLFILSSILTLDNLSFEDSFKLSILTLTNTVTSALYGMENLTFVDLNGLTKISLIIFMILGKIEIIAVLFLIKKFIFKE
;
A
#
# COMPACT_ATOMS: atom_id res chain seq x y z
N GLN A 1 23.49 -13.63 18.03
CA GLN A 1 22.31 -14.46 17.77
C GLN A 1 21.25 -13.58 17.13
N PHE A 2 20.94 -13.85 15.87
CA PHE A 2 19.79 -13.25 15.17
C PHE A 2 18.54 -13.72 15.90
N THR A 3 17.90 -12.84 16.64
CA THR A 3 16.67 -13.19 17.37
C THR A 3 15.51 -13.08 16.38
N PHE A 4 15.09 -14.18 15.77
CA PHE A 4 13.93 -14.30 14.89
C PHE A 4 12.65 -13.67 15.49
N LYS A 5 12.57 -13.56 16.80
CA LYS A 5 11.45 -12.90 17.50
C LYS A 5 11.30 -11.41 17.19
N LYS A 6 12.38 -10.72 16.80
CA LYS A 6 12.38 -9.28 16.57
C LYS A 6 11.99 -8.88 15.11
N HIS A 7 12.01 -9.85 14.17
CA HIS A 7 11.75 -9.65 12.73
C HIS A 7 10.55 -10.47 12.23
N GLN A 8 9.54 -10.67 13.05
CA GLN A 8 8.39 -11.50 12.66
C GLN A 8 7.55 -10.86 11.54
N GLU A 9 7.50 -9.53 11.48
CA GLU A 9 6.83 -8.82 10.38
C GLU A 9 7.50 -9.14 9.04
N ASP A 10 8.83 -9.02 8.97
CA ASP A 10 9.59 -9.25 7.75
C ASP A 10 9.49 -10.73 7.29
N LEU A 11 9.50 -11.65 8.24
CA LEU A 11 9.34 -13.08 7.96
C LEU A 11 7.93 -13.38 7.42
N HIS A 12 6.90 -12.80 8.04
CA HIS A 12 5.51 -12.99 7.60
C HIS A 12 5.28 -12.39 6.21
N LEU A 13 5.83 -11.20 5.96
CA LEU A 13 5.81 -10.57 4.65
C LEU A 13 6.56 -11.40 3.61
N GLY A 14 7.72 -11.95 3.95
CA GLY A 14 8.49 -12.84 3.08
C GLY A 14 7.71 -14.11 2.70
N VAL A 15 7.04 -14.74 3.66
CA VAL A 15 6.17 -15.90 3.40
C VAL A 15 4.99 -15.50 2.50
N MET A 16 4.39 -14.34 2.73
CA MET A 16 3.30 -13.82 1.88
C MET A 16 3.78 -13.63 0.44
N ILE A 17 4.97 -13.04 0.23
CA ILE A 17 5.55 -12.85 -1.11
C ILE A 17 5.74 -14.20 -1.82
N ILE A 18 6.28 -15.20 -1.13
CA ILE A 18 6.48 -16.54 -1.71
C ILE A 18 5.15 -17.18 -2.09
N LEU A 19 4.14 -17.13 -1.22
CA LEU A 19 2.82 -17.68 -1.49
C LEU A 19 2.14 -16.98 -2.67
N LEU A 20 2.21 -15.65 -2.74
CA LEU A 20 1.67 -14.88 -3.85
C LEU A 20 2.38 -15.19 -5.18
N THR A 21 3.71 -15.36 -5.13
CA THR A 21 4.50 -15.74 -6.32
C THR A 21 4.05 -17.09 -6.86
N LEU A 22 3.93 -18.09 -6.00
CA LEU A 22 3.45 -19.41 -6.38
C LEU A 22 2.02 -19.35 -6.92
N PHE A 23 1.14 -18.60 -6.25
CA PHE A 23 -0.25 -18.44 -6.68
C PHE A 23 -0.33 -17.81 -8.07
N LEU A 24 0.33 -16.66 -8.30
CA LEU A 24 0.31 -16.01 -9.62
C LEU A 24 0.94 -16.88 -10.70
N TYR A 25 2.06 -17.51 -10.41
CA TYR A 25 2.75 -18.37 -11.36
C TYR A 25 1.89 -19.54 -11.82
N PHE A 26 1.25 -20.28 -10.88
CA PHE A 26 0.48 -21.46 -11.24
C PHE A 26 -0.91 -21.15 -11.82
N PHE A 27 -1.55 -20.06 -11.38
CA PHE A 27 -2.95 -19.82 -11.73
C PHE A 27 -3.17 -18.73 -12.77
N ILE A 28 -2.23 -17.79 -12.94
CA ILE A 28 -2.46 -16.62 -13.77
C ILE A 28 -1.39 -16.46 -14.85
N ILE A 29 -0.11 -16.56 -14.53
CA ILE A 29 1.00 -16.19 -15.40
C ILE A 29 1.94 -17.39 -15.64
N SER A 30 1.38 -18.52 -16.03
CA SER A 30 2.16 -19.76 -16.23
C SER A 30 3.18 -19.69 -17.38
N ASN A 31 3.03 -18.76 -18.31
CA ASN A 31 3.92 -18.61 -19.46
C ASN A 31 5.21 -17.81 -19.16
N GLU A 32 5.25 -17.12 -18.02
CA GLU A 32 6.40 -16.34 -17.61
C GLU A 32 7.31 -17.15 -16.68
N GLY A 33 8.60 -16.79 -16.64
CA GLY A 33 9.51 -17.41 -15.68
C GLY A 33 9.15 -17.04 -14.23
N ILE A 34 9.20 -17.99 -13.30
CA ILE A 34 8.89 -17.78 -11.88
C ILE A 34 9.70 -16.62 -11.28
N ALA A 35 10.94 -16.40 -11.73
CA ALA A 35 11.79 -15.29 -11.30
C ALA A 35 11.21 -13.93 -11.69
N ASN A 36 10.61 -13.81 -12.88
CA ASN A 36 9.97 -12.57 -13.34
C ASN A 36 8.73 -12.25 -12.51
N VAL A 37 7.92 -13.25 -12.21
CA VAL A 37 6.72 -13.10 -11.35
C VAL A 37 7.14 -12.69 -9.93
N PHE A 38 8.15 -13.33 -9.37
CA PHE A 38 8.72 -12.97 -8.07
C PHE A 38 9.22 -11.52 -8.04
N PHE A 39 9.96 -11.13 -9.09
CA PHE A 39 10.44 -9.75 -9.22
C PHE A 39 9.30 -8.74 -9.32
N ALA A 40 8.25 -9.01 -10.09
CA ALA A 40 7.11 -8.11 -10.23
C ALA A 40 6.38 -7.90 -8.89
N ILE A 41 6.17 -8.96 -8.11
CA ILE A 41 5.54 -8.89 -6.79
C ILE A 41 6.42 -8.09 -5.82
N THR A 42 7.72 -8.40 -5.76
CA THR A 42 8.65 -7.69 -4.87
C THR A 42 8.80 -6.22 -5.26
N SER A 43 8.85 -5.93 -6.56
CA SER A 43 8.87 -4.55 -7.11
C SER A 43 7.63 -3.76 -6.71
N SER A 44 6.44 -4.37 -6.72
CA SER A 44 5.19 -3.72 -6.31
C SER A 44 5.13 -3.48 -4.81
N ILE A 45 5.46 -4.49 -3.98
CA ILE A 45 5.44 -4.35 -2.51
C ILE A 45 6.52 -3.37 -2.02
N SER A 46 7.69 -3.34 -2.67
CA SER A 46 8.75 -2.36 -2.35
C SER A 46 8.45 -0.97 -2.88
N THR A 47 7.35 -0.78 -3.62
CA THR A 47 6.94 0.47 -4.26
C THR A 47 7.98 1.02 -5.26
N SER A 48 8.82 0.15 -5.86
CA SER A 48 9.76 0.55 -6.90
C SER A 48 9.08 0.68 -8.27
N GLY A 49 8.13 -0.17 -8.58
CA GLY A 49 7.32 -0.11 -9.81
C GLY A 49 8.06 -0.53 -11.09
N ILE A 50 9.23 -1.17 -10.96
CA ILE A 50 10.01 -1.59 -12.12
C ILE A 50 9.35 -2.83 -12.74
N ALA A 51 9.03 -2.76 -14.04
CA ALA A 51 8.54 -3.89 -14.83
C ALA A 51 9.69 -4.49 -15.66
N ILE A 52 9.82 -5.81 -15.64
CA ILE A 52 10.77 -6.55 -16.49
C ILE A 52 10.05 -7.19 -17.67
N TYR A 53 8.75 -7.46 -17.54
CA TYR A 53 7.96 -8.14 -18.57
C TYR A 53 6.63 -7.45 -18.83
N SER A 54 6.08 -7.64 -20.02
CA SER A 54 4.71 -7.30 -20.38
C SER A 54 3.90 -8.60 -20.47
N SER A 55 2.96 -8.82 -19.55
CA SER A 55 2.07 -9.97 -19.65
C SER A 55 0.93 -9.71 -20.64
N ASN A 56 0.50 -10.76 -21.35
CA ASN A 56 -0.70 -10.69 -22.19
C ASN A 56 -2.01 -10.64 -21.36
N ILE A 57 -1.92 -10.85 -20.06
CA ILE A 57 -3.05 -10.82 -19.14
C ILE A 57 -2.95 -9.54 -18.32
N ASP A 58 -4.04 -8.77 -18.27
CA ASP A 58 -4.09 -7.56 -17.47
C ASP A 58 -4.24 -7.90 -15.98
N VAL A 59 -3.13 -7.91 -15.28
CA VAL A 59 -3.03 -8.08 -13.82
C VAL A 59 -2.70 -6.78 -13.10
N SER A 60 -2.84 -5.64 -13.79
CA SER A 60 -2.45 -4.31 -13.28
C SER A 60 -3.10 -3.98 -11.95
N LEU A 61 -4.40 -4.24 -11.80
CA LEU A 61 -5.11 -4.00 -10.53
C LEU A 61 -4.53 -4.80 -9.36
N PHE A 62 -4.11 -6.04 -9.59
CA PHE A 62 -3.49 -6.85 -8.54
C PHE A 62 -2.19 -6.20 -8.04
N PHE A 63 -1.33 -5.77 -8.96
CA PHE A 63 -0.08 -5.11 -8.61
C PHE A 63 -0.30 -3.75 -7.94
N ILE A 64 -1.32 -2.99 -8.36
CA ILE A 64 -1.71 -1.73 -7.69
C ILE A 64 -2.13 -1.99 -6.24
N VAL A 65 -2.91 -3.04 -5.98
CA VAL A 65 -3.28 -3.41 -4.59
C VAL A 65 -2.04 -3.76 -3.76
N LEU A 66 -1.06 -4.45 -4.34
CA LEU A 66 0.20 -4.76 -3.65
C LEU A 66 0.99 -3.49 -3.29
N THR A 67 1.00 -2.46 -4.14
CA THR A 67 1.67 -1.19 -3.82
C THR A 67 0.98 -0.46 -2.66
N ILE A 68 -0.34 -0.57 -2.53
CA ILE A 68 -1.08 0.01 -1.39
C ILE A 68 -0.66 -0.66 -0.08
N VAL A 69 -0.56 -1.98 -0.07
CA VAL A 69 -0.14 -2.73 1.13
C VAL A 69 1.25 -2.30 1.59
N GLY A 70 2.16 -2.05 0.63
CA GLY A 70 3.53 -1.59 0.92
C GLY A 70 4.39 -2.62 1.65
N GLY A 71 5.61 -2.21 2.00
CA GLY A 71 6.56 -3.05 2.71
C GLY A 71 6.42 -3.00 4.23
N SER A 72 7.42 -3.59 4.94
CA SER A 72 7.47 -3.59 6.40
C SER A 72 7.65 -2.18 6.99
N LEU A 73 7.39 -2.04 8.28
CA LEU A 73 7.49 -0.74 8.98
C LEU A 73 8.89 -0.12 8.86
N LEU A 74 9.93 -0.94 8.90
CA LEU A 74 11.33 -0.49 8.82
C LEU A 74 11.79 -0.23 7.38
N SER A 75 11.01 -0.62 6.38
CA SER A 75 11.36 -0.39 4.97
C SER A 75 11.18 1.08 4.58
N THR A 76 11.97 1.53 3.61
CA THR A 76 11.84 2.86 3.00
C THR A 76 10.69 2.95 1.99
N SER A 77 9.96 1.85 1.76
CA SER A 77 8.78 1.84 0.88
C SER A 77 7.72 2.80 1.40
N SER A 78 7.02 3.45 0.50
CA SER A 78 5.82 4.26 0.80
C SER A 78 4.59 3.34 0.92
N GLY A 79 3.40 3.91 0.92
CA GLY A 79 2.16 3.16 1.05
C GLY A 79 1.70 2.98 2.49
N PHE A 80 0.71 2.12 2.68
CA PHE A 80 0.00 1.99 3.95
C PHE A 80 0.79 1.29 5.07
N LYS A 81 1.84 0.55 4.73
CA LYS A 81 2.66 -0.34 5.58
C LYS A 81 1.95 -1.62 5.97
N TYR A 82 2.65 -2.75 5.77
CA TYR A 82 2.13 -4.10 5.97
C TYR A 82 1.56 -4.33 7.38
N ILE A 83 2.25 -3.87 8.42
CA ILE A 83 1.81 -4.06 9.81
C ILE A 83 0.45 -3.39 10.08
N ARG A 84 0.21 -2.19 9.57
CA ARG A 84 -1.06 -1.49 9.76
C ARG A 84 -2.20 -2.19 9.03
N PHE A 85 -1.92 -2.67 7.82
CA PHE A 85 -2.88 -3.48 7.06
C PHE A 85 -3.24 -4.76 7.81
N TYR A 86 -2.24 -5.45 8.35
CA TYR A 86 -2.45 -6.64 9.18
C TYR A 86 -3.28 -6.34 10.44
N ILE A 87 -2.98 -5.25 11.16
CA ILE A 87 -3.74 -4.83 12.34
C ILE A 87 -5.21 -4.60 11.98
N LEU A 88 -5.49 -3.85 10.90
CA LEU A 88 -6.86 -3.59 10.46
C LEU A 88 -7.62 -4.86 10.10
N LEU A 89 -7.00 -5.75 9.31
CA LEU A 89 -7.62 -7.02 8.95
C LEU A 89 -7.93 -7.87 10.19
N LYS A 90 -6.98 -7.93 11.12
CA LYS A 90 -7.15 -8.73 12.34
C LYS A 90 -8.26 -8.19 13.23
N ILE A 91 -8.32 -6.87 13.42
CA ILE A 91 -9.39 -6.24 14.20
C ILE A 91 -10.74 -6.41 13.53
N SER A 92 -10.82 -6.17 12.21
CA SER A 92 -12.06 -6.37 11.45
C SER A 92 -12.54 -7.82 11.56
N TYR A 93 -11.64 -8.79 11.44
CA TYR A 93 -11.97 -10.21 11.62
C TYR A 93 -12.48 -10.48 13.04
N GLN A 94 -11.84 -9.93 14.07
CA GLN A 94 -12.25 -10.09 15.46
C GLN A 94 -13.65 -9.50 15.72
N GLU A 95 -13.93 -8.32 15.20
CA GLU A 95 -15.24 -7.70 15.38
C GLU A 95 -16.36 -8.48 14.67
N ILE A 96 -16.11 -8.95 13.43
CA ILE A 96 -17.07 -9.83 12.72
C ILE A 96 -17.32 -11.11 13.53
N TYR A 97 -16.27 -11.72 14.09
CA TYR A 97 -16.42 -12.95 14.86
C TYR A 97 -17.16 -12.71 16.19
N ARG A 98 -16.94 -11.56 16.85
CA ARG A 98 -17.66 -11.17 18.06
C ARG A 98 -19.16 -11.03 17.84
N LEU A 99 -19.59 -10.59 16.66
CA LEU A 99 -21.02 -10.56 16.29
C LEU A 99 -21.65 -11.96 16.27
N VAL A 100 -20.86 -12.98 15.92
CA VAL A 100 -21.34 -14.36 15.84
C VAL A 100 -21.21 -15.10 17.18
N LYS A 101 -20.12 -14.84 17.95
CA LYS A 101 -19.81 -15.50 19.23
C LYS A 101 -19.30 -14.49 20.27
N PRO A 102 -20.19 -13.81 21.01
CA PRO A 102 -19.81 -12.70 21.89
C PRO A 102 -18.98 -13.11 23.12
N ILE A 103 -18.92 -14.39 23.50
CA ILE A 103 -18.29 -14.87 24.75
C ILE A 103 -16.81 -15.29 24.56
N ASN A 104 -16.29 -15.32 23.34
CA ASN A 104 -14.93 -15.79 23.11
C ASN A 104 -13.89 -14.67 23.33
N ILE A 105 -12.88 -14.98 24.16
CA ILE A 105 -11.69 -14.12 24.37
C ILE A 105 -10.74 -14.36 23.20
N PHE A 106 -10.59 -13.34 22.34
CA PHE A 106 -9.62 -13.38 21.27
C PHE A 106 -8.22 -12.99 21.71
N ASN A 107 -7.25 -13.70 21.16
CA ASN A 107 -5.86 -13.37 21.37
C ASN A 107 -5.47 -12.16 20.50
N LYS A 108 -5.25 -10.99 21.11
CA LYS A 108 -4.81 -9.75 20.42
C LYS A 108 -3.32 -9.75 20.07
N ASN A 109 -2.64 -10.90 20.09
CA ASN A 109 -1.20 -10.96 19.85
C ASN A 109 -0.84 -10.62 18.40
N LEU A 110 0.20 -9.82 18.22
CA LEU A 110 0.73 -9.45 16.90
C LEU A 110 1.61 -10.61 16.37
N PHE A 111 1.36 -11.13 15.16
CA PHE A 111 2.17 -12.17 14.49
C PHE A 111 2.58 -13.36 15.38
N ASN A 112 1.74 -13.88 16.24
CA ASN A 112 2.09 -14.95 17.22
C ASN A 112 3.20 -14.56 18.23
N THR A 113 3.45 -13.27 18.45
CA THR A 113 4.32 -12.78 19.51
C THR A 113 3.54 -12.56 20.81
N GLU A 114 4.27 -12.32 21.91
CA GLU A 114 3.67 -11.89 23.18
C GLU A 114 3.21 -10.41 23.14
N SER A 115 3.61 -9.66 22.12
CA SER A 115 3.18 -8.27 21.92
C SER A 115 1.70 -8.23 21.54
N LYS A 116 0.91 -7.51 22.32
CA LYS A 116 -0.52 -7.32 22.08
C LYS A 116 -0.73 -6.06 21.22
N ILE A 117 -1.76 -6.10 20.39
CA ILE A 117 -2.23 -4.91 19.66
C ILE A 117 -2.93 -4.01 20.69
N ASP A 118 -2.38 -2.82 20.89
CA ASP A 118 -3.00 -1.81 21.72
C ASP A 118 -4.15 -1.11 20.98
N ASP A 119 -5.10 -0.57 21.76
CA ASP A 119 -6.21 0.18 21.16
C ASP A 119 -5.74 1.45 20.43
N ASP A 120 -4.59 2.02 20.84
CA ASP A 120 -3.99 3.18 20.17
C ASP A 120 -3.35 2.81 18.83
N ASP A 121 -2.71 1.64 18.69
CA ASP A 121 -2.22 1.11 17.42
C ASP A 121 -3.37 0.95 16.41
N SER A 122 -4.52 0.48 16.91
CA SER A 122 -5.73 0.30 16.12
C SER A 122 -6.28 1.63 15.60
N LYS A 123 -6.35 2.64 16.46
CA LYS A 123 -6.81 3.99 16.11
C LYS A 123 -5.88 4.64 15.08
N ILE A 124 -4.56 4.50 15.29
CA ILE A 124 -3.54 5.03 14.37
C ILE A 124 -3.66 4.35 13.01
N ALA A 125 -3.76 3.02 12.94
CA ALA A 125 -3.91 2.30 11.70
C ALA A 125 -5.17 2.73 10.94
N PHE A 126 -6.30 2.91 11.63
CA PHE A 126 -7.55 3.36 11.04
C PHE A 126 -7.47 4.81 10.54
N LEU A 127 -6.83 5.70 11.30
CA LEU A 127 -6.65 7.09 10.91
C LEU A 127 -5.76 7.21 9.66
N VAL A 128 -4.67 6.43 9.56
CA VAL A 128 -3.84 6.39 8.35
C VAL A 128 -4.65 5.89 7.16
N PHE A 129 -5.45 4.85 7.35
CA PHE A 129 -6.28 4.31 6.27
C PHE A 129 -7.27 5.34 5.73
N ILE A 130 -8.03 6.00 6.63
CA ILE A 130 -8.98 7.04 6.21
C ILE A 130 -8.26 8.19 5.51
N SER A 131 -7.13 8.66 6.07
CA SER A 131 -6.36 9.76 5.48
C SER A 131 -5.83 9.39 4.09
N PHE A 132 -5.38 8.15 3.90
CA PHE A 132 -4.95 7.64 2.59
C PHE A 132 -6.10 7.64 1.58
N VAL A 133 -7.28 7.13 1.97
CA VAL A 133 -8.46 7.09 1.11
C VAL A 133 -8.91 8.50 0.73
N ILE A 134 -8.99 9.43 1.70
CA ILE A 134 -9.36 10.83 1.43
C ILE A 134 -8.35 11.47 0.47
N SER A 135 -7.05 11.31 0.71
CA SER A 135 -5.99 11.85 -0.16
C SER A 135 -6.08 11.29 -1.58
N LEU A 136 -6.39 9.99 -1.71
CA LEU A 136 -6.58 9.33 -2.99
C LEU A 136 -7.74 9.96 -3.77
N PHE A 137 -8.90 10.14 -3.13
CA PHE A 137 -10.06 10.75 -3.80
C PHE A 137 -9.82 12.21 -4.19
N ILE A 138 -9.16 13.01 -3.33
CA ILE A 138 -8.81 14.40 -3.64
C ILE A 138 -7.90 14.46 -4.85
N LEU A 139 -6.82 13.66 -4.86
CA LEU A 139 -5.86 13.67 -5.95
C LEU A 139 -6.47 13.15 -7.24
N SER A 140 -7.23 12.05 -7.19
CA SER A 140 -7.95 11.51 -8.36
C SER A 140 -8.91 12.54 -8.97
N SER A 141 -9.62 13.30 -8.12
CA SER A 141 -10.50 14.37 -8.59
C SER A 141 -9.73 15.49 -9.31
N ILE A 142 -8.58 15.90 -8.78
CA ILE A 142 -7.73 16.93 -9.41
C ILE A 142 -7.21 16.43 -10.78
N LEU A 143 -6.79 15.17 -10.87
CA LEU A 143 -6.28 14.59 -12.11
C LEU A 143 -7.37 14.44 -13.17
N THR A 144 -8.60 14.09 -12.77
CA THR A 144 -9.74 13.99 -13.69
C THR A 144 -10.09 15.36 -14.29
N LEU A 145 -9.89 16.46 -13.56
CA LEU A 145 -10.07 17.82 -14.09
C LEU A 145 -9.07 18.18 -15.20
N ASP A 146 -7.97 17.46 -15.30
CA ASP A 146 -6.96 17.61 -16.35
C ASP A 146 -7.22 16.71 -17.59
N ASN A 147 -8.48 16.29 -17.79
CA ASN A 147 -8.93 15.44 -18.89
C ASN A 147 -8.34 14.02 -18.93
N LEU A 148 -7.74 13.55 -17.85
CA LEU A 148 -7.37 12.14 -17.74
C LEU A 148 -8.61 11.27 -17.55
N SER A 149 -8.59 10.05 -18.07
CA SER A 149 -9.66 9.08 -17.81
C SER A 149 -9.75 8.83 -16.29
N PHE A 150 -10.94 8.47 -15.80
CA PHE A 150 -11.10 8.17 -14.36
C PHE A 150 -10.19 7.01 -13.92
N GLU A 151 -10.03 6.01 -14.77
CA GLU A 151 -9.17 4.85 -14.50
C GLU A 151 -7.70 5.26 -14.35
N ASP A 152 -7.18 6.04 -15.31
CA ASP A 152 -5.80 6.52 -15.27
C ASP A 152 -5.57 7.48 -14.10
N SER A 153 -6.53 8.37 -13.82
CA SER A 153 -6.48 9.28 -12.67
C SER A 153 -6.42 8.52 -11.36
N PHE A 154 -7.20 7.45 -11.22
CA PHE A 154 -7.23 6.63 -10.01
C PHE A 154 -5.93 5.84 -9.85
N LYS A 155 -5.45 5.17 -10.91
CA LYS A 155 -4.18 4.46 -10.94
C LYS A 155 -3.01 5.39 -10.60
N LEU A 156 -2.93 6.55 -11.27
CA LEU A 156 -1.87 7.53 -11.05
C LEU A 156 -1.90 8.10 -9.63
N SER A 157 -3.09 8.31 -9.06
CA SER A 157 -3.22 8.77 -7.67
C SER A 157 -2.65 7.77 -6.68
N ILE A 158 -2.93 6.47 -6.85
CA ILE A 158 -2.36 5.43 -6.00
C ILE A 158 -0.84 5.39 -6.15
N LEU A 159 -0.33 5.36 -7.38
CA LEU A 159 1.11 5.32 -7.65
C LEU A 159 1.83 6.54 -7.08
N THR A 160 1.20 7.72 -7.14
CA THR A 160 1.73 8.97 -6.56
C THR A 160 1.81 8.88 -5.04
N LEU A 161 0.74 8.46 -4.37
CA LEU A 161 0.71 8.32 -2.90
C LEU A 161 1.66 7.23 -2.39
N THR A 162 1.87 6.19 -3.19
CA THR A 162 2.83 5.12 -2.86
C THR A 162 4.24 5.41 -3.34
N ASN A 163 4.47 6.55 -4.02
CA ASN A 163 5.76 6.91 -4.64
C ASN A 163 6.32 5.82 -5.57
N THR A 164 5.44 5.17 -6.30
CA THR A 164 5.78 4.08 -7.22
C THR A 164 5.92 4.62 -8.64
N VAL A 165 6.91 4.13 -9.38
CA VAL A 165 7.12 4.53 -10.78
C VAL A 165 5.97 3.99 -11.64
N THR A 166 5.46 4.82 -12.55
CA THR A 166 4.50 4.38 -13.57
C THR A 166 5.18 3.46 -14.57
N SER A 167 4.59 2.29 -14.82
CA SER A 167 5.17 1.29 -15.72
C SER A 167 4.10 0.41 -16.33
N ALA A 168 4.50 -0.45 -17.27
CA ALA A 168 3.69 -1.50 -17.87
C ALA A 168 2.98 -2.38 -16.84
N LEU A 169 3.63 -2.61 -15.71
CA LEU A 169 3.09 -3.42 -14.61
C LEU A 169 1.72 -2.94 -14.12
N TYR A 170 1.47 -1.63 -14.23
CA TYR A 170 0.23 -0.98 -13.80
C TYR A 170 -0.67 -0.55 -14.96
N GLY A 171 -0.29 -0.89 -16.20
CA GLY A 171 -1.01 -0.46 -17.41
C GLY A 171 -0.91 1.05 -17.65
N MET A 172 0.21 1.68 -17.29
CA MET A 172 0.43 3.14 -17.36
C MET A 172 1.62 3.50 -18.25
N GLU A 173 1.90 2.70 -19.29
CA GLU A 173 3.02 2.92 -20.22
C GLU A 173 2.91 4.20 -21.04
N ASN A 174 1.68 4.55 -21.43
CA ASN A 174 1.41 5.62 -22.38
C ASN A 174 1.25 7.00 -21.72
N LEU A 175 1.38 7.09 -20.40
CA LEU A 175 1.20 8.36 -19.71
C LEU A 175 2.44 9.24 -19.85
N THR A 176 2.28 10.36 -20.53
CA THR A 176 3.32 11.37 -20.70
C THR A 176 3.09 12.51 -19.69
N PHE A 177 3.99 12.65 -18.72
CA PHE A 177 3.91 13.73 -17.72
C PHE A 177 4.10 15.13 -18.33
N VAL A 178 4.63 15.21 -19.55
CA VAL A 178 4.86 16.49 -20.25
C VAL A 178 3.54 17.20 -20.52
N ASP A 179 2.51 16.43 -20.89
CA ASP A 179 1.22 16.94 -21.35
C ASP A 179 0.30 17.39 -20.20
N LEU A 180 0.66 17.07 -18.93
CA LEU A 180 -0.11 17.48 -17.76
C LEU A 180 0.03 18.99 -17.51
N ASN A 181 -1.04 19.60 -17.00
CA ASN A 181 -1.06 21.00 -16.58
C ASN A 181 -0.11 21.28 -15.40
N GLY A 182 0.35 22.52 -15.27
CA GLY A 182 1.25 22.93 -14.17
C GLY A 182 0.64 22.70 -12.79
N LEU A 183 -0.66 22.93 -12.61
CA LEU A 183 -1.35 22.71 -11.34
C LEU A 183 -1.37 21.22 -10.96
N THR A 184 -1.61 20.34 -11.93
CA THR A 184 -1.59 18.89 -11.74
C THR A 184 -0.21 18.39 -11.37
N LYS A 185 0.85 18.89 -12.01
CA LYS A 185 2.25 18.57 -11.66
C LYS A 185 2.57 18.97 -10.22
N ILE A 186 2.16 20.16 -9.79
CA ILE A 186 2.37 20.63 -8.43
C ILE A 186 1.60 19.75 -7.44
N SER A 187 0.36 19.40 -7.72
CA SER A 187 -0.42 18.52 -6.85
C SER A 187 0.20 17.13 -6.74
N LEU A 188 0.70 16.53 -7.83
CA LEU A 188 1.43 15.27 -7.79
C LEU A 188 2.64 15.34 -6.83
N ILE A 189 3.45 16.41 -6.95
CA ILE A 189 4.63 16.60 -6.07
C ILE A 189 4.22 16.68 -4.60
N ILE A 190 3.17 17.46 -4.28
CA ILE A 190 2.67 17.60 -2.90
C ILE A 190 2.22 16.24 -2.36
N PHE A 191 1.43 15.50 -3.13
CA PHE A 191 0.91 14.19 -2.69
C PHE A 191 2.00 13.10 -2.63
N MET A 192 3.05 13.17 -3.45
CA MET A 192 4.24 12.32 -3.30
C MET A 192 4.95 12.56 -1.96
N ILE A 193 5.09 13.83 -1.55
CA ILE A 193 5.68 14.19 -0.25
C ILE A 193 4.79 13.68 0.89
N LEU A 194 3.47 13.88 0.80
CA LEU A 194 2.50 13.39 1.78
C LEU A 194 2.57 11.87 1.94
N GLY A 195 2.65 11.14 0.84
CA GLY A 195 2.76 9.68 0.83
C GLY A 195 4.07 9.17 1.44
N LYS A 196 5.16 9.93 1.29
CA LYS A 196 6.49 9.54 1.81
C LYS A 196 6.65 9.77 3.31
N ILE A 197 6.14 10.92 3.83
CA ILE A 197 6.36 11.35 5.22
C ILE A 197 5.36 10.68 6.19
N GLU A 198 4.53 9.77 5.72
CA GLU A 198 3.34 9.29 6.43
C GLU A 198 2.35 10.43 6.75
N ILE A 199 1.17 10.35 6.19
CA ILE A 199 0.11 11.38 6.28
C ILE A 199 -0.15 11.83 7.73
N ILE A 200 0.03 10.93 8.72
CA ILE A 200 -0.12 11.27 10.14
C ILE A 200 0.89 12.31 10.60
N ALA A 201 2.17 12.19 10.22
CA ALA A 201 3.19 13.14 10.64
C ALA A 201 2.88 14.55 10.09
N VAL A 202 2.35 14.60 8.87
CA VAL A 202 1.92 15.86 8.24
C VAL A 202 0.69 16.43 8.96
N LEU A 203 -0.31 15.61 9.29
CA LEU A 203 -1.49 16.05 10.06
C LEU A 203 -1.09 16.57 11.44
N PHE A 204 -0.12 15.92 12.10
CA PHE A 204 0.41 16.39 13.38
C PHE A 204 1.13 17.74 13.26
N LEU A 205 1.93 17.93 12.20
CA LEU A 205 2.58 19.23 11.92
C LEU A 205 1.54 20.31 11.64
N ILE A 206 0.51 20.02 10.83
CA ILE A 206 -0.57 20.96 10.54
C ILE A 206 -1.30 21.34 11.83
N LYS A 207 -1.64 20.35 12.67
CA LYS A 207 -2.28 20.62 13.98
C LYS A 207 -1.41 21.56 14.82
N LYS A 208 -0.13 21.27 14.98
CA LYS A 208 0.81 22.09 15.76
C LYS A 208 0.93 23.51 15.21
N PHE A 209 0.88 23.67 13.88
CA PHE A 209 1.02 24.99 13.23
C PHE A 209 -0.26 25.82 13.36
N ILE A 210 -1.44 25.20 13.26
CA ILE A 210 -2.73 25.89 13.34
C ILE A 210 -3.08 26.24 14.79
N PHE A 211 -2.87 25.32 15.72
CA PHE A 211 -3.29 25.46 17.10
C PHE A 211 -2.20 26.04 18.03
N LYS A 212 -0.97 26.32 17.52
CA LYS A 212 0.14 26.91 18.28
C LYS A 212 0.45 26.21 19.63
N GLU A 213 0.18 24.92 19.71
CA GLU A 213 0.59 24.05 20.85
C GLU A 213 1.97 23.45 20.66
#